data_0932345749fb76e1477cf359f507c75a
#
_entry.id   0932345749fb76e1477cf359f507c75a
#
_cell.length_a   1.000
_cell.length_b   1.000
_cell.length_c   1.000
_cell.angle_alpha   90.00
_cell.angle_beta   90.00
_cell.angle_gamma   90.00
#
_symmetry.space_group_name_H-M   'P 1'
#
loop_
_entity.id
_entity.type
_entity.pdbx_description
1 polymer ?
#
loop_
_entity_poly.entity_id
_entity_poly.type
_entity_poly.pdbx_seq_one_letter_code
_entity_poly.pdbx_strand_id
1 'polypeptide(L)'
;MNLKLNSHNIKAISIVLPKNPHTLEKELQECNLNQKKYELLKQSTGINHHFISPNNIYASDLASKALEKLFRENLLLKDELDVLLVYSFTPDFLAPALSSLIHKNLGLSEKTLCFDNIAFCPGFLQGLMQAFSLLDNENIKKIAFICVSVKSKKIPKKDKITYLSNSDSASVILLEKSNTKEKAFFSQKIFSKLATEETFPLTCFKKANDFSDMDKNLTFSHLNENFPR
;
A
#
# COMPACT_ATOMS: atom_id res chain seq x y z
N MET A 1 11.50 -6.43 -20.10
CA MET A 1 12.76 -6.80 -19.44
C MET A 1 12.49 -8.01 -18.56
N ASN A 2 13.38 -8.99 -18.56
CA ASN A 2 13.28 -10.17 -17.71
C ASN A 2 14.49 -10.18 -16.77
N LEU A 3 14.23 -10.39 -15.49
CA LEU A 3 15.26 -10.53 -14.46
C LEU A 3 15.25 -11.97 -13.93
N LYS A 4 16.42 -12.51 -13.71
CA LYS A 4 16.64 -13.82 -13.10
C LYS A 4 17.45 -13.59 -11.82
N LEU A 5 16.81 -13.74 -10.68
CA LEU A 5 17.38 -13.53 -9.34
C LEU A 5 17.48 -14.87 -8.61
N ASN A 6 18.20 -14.91 -7.49
CA ASN A 6 18.13 -16.07 -6.61
C ASN A 6 16.72 -16.13 -5.98
N SER A 7 16.23 -17.33 -5.73
CA SER A 7 14.97 -17.53 -5.02
C SER A 7 15.21 -17.34 -3.52
N HIS A 8 14.33 -16.58 -2.87
CA HIS A 8 14.38 -16.29 -1.44
C HIS A 8 13.07 -16.69 -0.78
N ASN A 9 13.06 -16.79 0.55
CA ASN A 9 11.94 -17.32 1.30
C ASN A 9 10.99 -16.21 1.75
N ILE A 10 9.68 -16.45 1.61
CA ILE A 10 8.65 -15.73 2.37
C ILE A 10 8.52 -16.43 3.71
N LYS A 11 9.04 -15.83 4.78
CA LYS A 11 9.06 -16.43 6.12
C LYS A 11 7.74 -16.26 6.85
N ALA A 12 7.15 -15.08 6.75
CA ALA A 12 5.90 -14.75 7.42
C ALA A 12 5.17 -13.63 6.70
N ILE A 13 3.86 -13.56 6.92
CA ILE A 13 3.01 -12.47 6.47
C ILE A 13 2.18 -11.98 7.66
N SER A 14 2.21 -10.69 7.92
CA SER A 14 1.36 -10.04 8.91
C SER A 14 0.43 -9.05 8.23
N ILE A 15 -0.83 -9.04 8.66
CA ILE A 15 -1.84 -8.12 8.14
C ILE A 15 -2.49 -7.40 9.32
N VAL A 16 -2.71 -6.10 9.16
CA VAL A 16 -3.47 -5.26 10.09
C VAL A 16 -4.57 -4.51 9.34
N LEU A 17 -5.76 -4.58 9.89
CA LEU A 17 -6.95 -3.87 9.44
C LEU A 17 -7.45 -2.97 10.56
N PRO A 18 -8.13 -1.86 10.28
CA PRO A 18 -8.90 -1.12 11.29
C PRO A 18 -9.90 -2.02 12.02
N LYS A 19 -10.19 -1.71 13.30
CA LYS A 19 -10.96 -2.61 14.17
C LYS A 19 -12.40 -2.88 13.70
N ASN A 20 -13.05 -1.86 13.16
CA ASN A 20 -14.48 -1.92 12.88
C ASN A 20 -14.71 -1.97 11.36
N PRO A 21 -15.27 -3.06 10.83
CA PRO A 21 -15.70 -3.09 9.45
C PRO A 21 -16.93 -2.17 9.27
N HIS A 22 -16.91 -1.43 8.19
CA HIS A 22 -18.07 -0.69 7.73
C HIS A 22 -18.85 -1.56 6.75
N THR A 23 -20.10 -1.89 7.08
CA THR A 23 -20.95 -2.63 6.16
C THR A 23 -21.45 -1.70 5.06
N LEU A 24 -21.51 -2.21 3.84
CA LEU A 24 -22.02 -1.42 2.71
C LEU A 24 -23.47 -0.98 2.92
N GLU A 25 -24.26 -1.75 3.68
CA GLU A 25 -25.65 -1.39 4.00
C GLU A 25 -25.76 -0.12 4.85
N LYS A 26 -24.85 0.07 5.82
CA LYS A 26 -24.81 1.32 6.62
C LYS A 26 -24.38 2.50 5.77
N GLU A 27 -23.40 2.28 4.91
CA GLU A 27 -22.86 3.31 4.00
C GLU A 27 -23.88 3.73 2.93
N LEU A 28 -24.83 2.87 2.59
CA LEU A 28 -25.90 3.14 1.63
C LEU A 28 -26.68 4.39 1.98
N GLN A 29 -27.07 4.51 3.25
CA GLN A 29 -27.80 5.66 3.78
C GLN A 29 -26.92 6.92 3.82
N GLU A 30 -25.68 6.78 4.32
CA GLU A 30 -24.73 7.88 4.44
C GLU A 30 -24.29 8.45 3.09
N CYS A 31 -24.11 7.58 2.07
CA CYS A 31 -23.69 7.96 0.74
C CYS A 31 -24.83 8.30 -0.22
N ASN A 32 -26.10 8.21 0.20
CA ASN A 32 -27.25 8.43 -0.66
C ASN A 32 -27.21 7.61 -1.97
N LEU A 33 -26.77 6.36 -1.87
CA LEU A 33 -26.69 5.44 -3.02
C LEU A 33 -28.06 4.76 -3.19
N ASN A 34 -28.57 4.69 -4.41
CA ASN A 34 -29.81 3.96 -4.62
C ASN A 34 -29.57 2.44 -4.58
N GLN A 35 -30.59 1.69 -4.19
CA GLN A 35 -30.54 0.24 -3.99
C GLN A 35 -29.99 -0.51 -5.23
N LYS A 36 -30.41 -0.13 -6.43
CA LYS A 36 -29.97 -0.78 -7.67
C LYS A 36 -28.46 -0.63 -7.92
N LYS A 37 -27.92 0.59 -7.69
CA LYS A 37 -26.47 0.84 -7.81
C LYS A 37 -25.67 0.07 -6.75
N TYR A 38 -26.21 -0.04 -5.54
CA TYR A 38 -25.63 -0.83 -4.47
C TYR A 38 -25.54 -2.32 -4.83
N GLU A 39 -26.62 -2.90 -5.29
CA GLU A 39 -26.65 -4.31 -5.68
C GLU A 39 -25.68 -4.60 -6.83
N LEU A 40 -25.61 -3.72 -7.83
CA LEU A 40 -24.63 -3.81 -8.92
C LEU A 40 -23.19 -3.74 -8.38
N LEU A 41 -22.90 -2.82 -7.47
CA LEU A 41 -21.58 -2.71 -6.84
C LEU A 41 -21.23 -4.01 -6.10
N LYS A 42 -22.15 -4.51 -5.29
CA LYS A 42 -21.96 -5.76 -4.52
C LYS A 42 -21.74 -6.97 -5.42
N GLN A 43 -22.53 -7.09 -6.49
CA GLN A 43 -22.39 -8.19 -7.46
C GLN A 43 -21.08 -8.11 -8.24
N SER A 44 -20.70 -6.91 -8.69
CA SER A 44 -19.50 -6.73 -9.53
C SER A 44 -18.19 -6.84 -8.76
N THR A 45 -18.18 -6.45 -7.48
CA THR A 45 -16.96 -6.42 -6.64
C THR A 45 -16.87 -7.56 -5.64
N GLY A 46 -17.98 -8.18 -5.26
CA GLY A 46 -18.04 -9.14 -4.16
C GLY A 46 -17.83 -8.52 -2.78
N ILE A 47 -17.69 -7.20 -2.67
CA ILE A 47 -17.42 -6.51 -1.41
C ILE A 47 -18.70 -6.41 -0.59
N ASN A 48 -18.66 -6.89 0.65
CA ASN A 48 -19.76 -6.79 1.60
C ASN A 48 -19.48 -5.75 2.69
N HIS A 49 -18.22 -5.51 2.99
CA HIS A 49 -17.76 -4.55 3.98
C HIS A 49 -16.37 -4.06 3.61
N HIS A 50 -16.00 -2.91 4.13
CA HIS A 50 -14.68 -2.34 4.00
C HIS A 50 -14.18 -1.78 5.35
N PHE A 51 -12.90 -1.48 5.46
CA PHE A 51 -12.29 -0.99 6.68
C PHE A 51 -11.82 0.44 6.49
N ILE A 52 -12.17 1.30 7.43
CA ILE A 52 -11.82 2.72 7.43
C ILE A 52 -11.05 3.04 8.69
N SER A 53 -9.90 3.65 8.53
CA SER A 53 -9.08 4.10 9.66
C SER A 53 -9.70 5.30 10.35
N PRO A 54 -9.73 5.32 11.70
CA PRO A 54 -10.07 6.52 12.47
C PRO A 54 -9.21 7.72 12.04
N ASN A 55 -9.71 8.94 12.29
CA ASN A 55 -9.04 10.15 11.82
C ASN A 55 -7.60 10.33 12.33
N ASN A 56 -7.30 9.81 13.50
CA ASN A 56 -5.99 9.86 14.14
C ASN A 56 -5.07 8.67 13.82
N ILE A 57 -5.47 7.75 12.95
CA ILE A 57 -4.66 6.60 12.52
C ILE A 57 -4.20 6.81 11.09
N TYR A 58 -2.91 6.78 10.86
CA TYR A 58 -2.24 7.02 9.59
C TYR A 58 -1.56 5.76 9.04
N ALA A 59 -0.93 5.88 7.87
CA ALA A 59 -0.26 4.75 7.24
C ALA A 59 0.92 4.24 8.09
N SER A 60 1.68 5.15 8.71
CA SER A 60 2.78 4.76 9.60
C SER A 60 2.30 3.96 10.81
N ASP A 61 1.11 4.28 11.36
CA ASP A 61 0.56 3.57 12.52
C ASP A 61 0.15 2.14 12.15
N LEU A 62 -0.57 1.96 11.03
CA LEU A 62 -0.97 0.62 10.58
C LEU A 62 0.24 -0.23 10.21
N ALA A 63 1.20 0.35 9.48
CA ALA A 63 2.42 -0.32 9.09
C ALA A 63 3.28 -0.72 10.32
N SER A 64 3.44 0.18 11.28
CA SER A 64 4.14 -0.10 12.53
C SER A 64 3.49 -1.25 13.29
N LYS A 65 2.16 -1.25 13.42
CA LYS A 65 1.43 -2.34 14.09
C LYS A 65 1.58 -3.68 13.36
N ALA A 66 1.61 -3.67 12.03
CA ALA A 66 1.78 -4.89 11.25
C ALA A 66 3.19 -5.49 11.44
N LEU A 67 4.23 -4.64 11.50
CA LEU A 67 5.59 -5.08 11.75
C LEU A 67 5.80 -5.47 13.23
N GLU A 68 5.24 -4.70 14.18
CA GLU A 68 5.29 -5.02 15.62
C GLU A 68 4.71 -6.41 15.94
N LYS A 69 3.70 -6.84 15.18
CA LYS A 69 3.13 -8.17 15.33
C LYS A 69 4.17 -9.27 15.07
N LEU A 70 5.04 -9.12 14.08
CA LEU A 70 6.11 -10.07 13.82
C LEU A 70 7.13 -10.13 14.97
N PHE A 71 7.44 -8.98 15.58
CA PHE A 71 8.33 -8.95 16.76
C PHE A 71 7.68 -9.65 17.96
N ARG A 72 6.41 -9.35 18.23
CA ARG A 72 5.66 -9.93 19.35
C ARG A 72 5.51 -11.46 19.23
N GLU A 73 5.38 -11.97 18.01
CA GLU A 73 5.28 -13.40 17.73
C GLU A 73 6.65 -14.09 17.61
N ASN A 74 7.74 -13.38 17.90
CA ASN A 74 9.14 -13.86 17.82
C ASN A 74 9.52 -14.41 16.43
N LEU A 75 8.87 -13.92 15.38
CA LEU A 75 9.18 -14.27 13.99
C LEU A 75 10.33 -13.44 13.42
N LEU A 76 10.60 -12.29 14.04
CA LEU A 76 11.67 -11.37 13.70
C LEU A 76 12.15 -10.64 14.97
N LEU A 77 13.44 -10.52 15.17
CA LEU A 77 14.01 -9.62 16.18
C LEU A 77 14.35 -8.28 15.52
N LYS A 78 14.23 -7.18 16.27
CA LYS A 78 14.48 -5.82 15.73
C LYS A 78 15.88 -5.66 15.15
N ASP A 79 16.88 -6.20 15.85
CA ASP A 79 18.30 -6.11 15.47
C ASP A 79 18.68 -7.01 14.29
N GLU A 80 17.79 -7.91 13.88
CA GLU A 80 17.97 -8.77 12.71
C GLU A 80 17.40 -8.20 11.42
N LEU A 81 16.68 -7.08 11.49
CA LEU A 81 16.08 -6.46 10.32
C LEU A 81 17.12 -5.61 9.58
N ASP A 82 17.53 -6.07 8.41
CA ASP A 82 18.51 -5.36 7.58
C ASP A 82 17.86 -4.26 6.75
N VAL A 83 16.65 -4.51 6.24
CA VAL A 83 15.96 -3.57 5.33
C VAL A 83 14.49 -3.43 5.68
N LEU A 84 14.03 -2.19 5.77
CA LEU A 84 12.65 -1.78 5.81
C LEU A 84 12.28 -1.19 4.44
N LEU A 85 11.56 -1.94 3.64
CA LEU A 85 11.11 -1.55 2.31
C LEU A 85 9.62 -1.25 2.33
N VAL A 86 9.24 0.00 2.09
CA VAL A 86 7.86 0.46 2.20
C VAL A 86 7.30 0.90 0.85
N TYR A 87 6.16 0.34 0.50
CA TYR A 87 5.37 0.73 -0.65
C TYR A 87 4.04 1.30 -0.19
N SER A 88 3.84 2.58 -0.45
CA SER A 88 2.59 3.25 -0.11
C SER A 88 2.24 4.28 -1.16
N PHE A 89 0.96 4.38 -1.45
CA PHE A 89 0.40 5.43 -2.27
C PHE A 89 -0.24 6.54 -1.43
N THR A 90 -0.34 6.32 -0.13
CA THR A 90 -0.94 7.24 0.84
C THR A 90 0.00 7.45 2.03
N PRO A 91 1.24 7.93 1.81
CA PRO A 91 2.12 8.24 2.93
C PRO A 91 1.51 9.32 3.81
N ASP A 92 1.94 9.38 5.06
CA ASP A 92 1.48 10.38 6.03
C ASP A 92 1.88 11.80 5.58
N PHE A 93 3.12 11.92 5.10
CA PHE A 93 3.72 13.15 4.62
C PHE A 93 4.51 12.90 3.33
N LEU A 94 4.83 13.95 2.60
CA LEU A 94 5.80 13.88 1.51
C LEU A 94 7.23 13.74 2.05
N ALA A 95 7.49 14.41 3.16
CA ALA A 95 8.71 14.32 3.95
C ALA A 95 8.37 14.57 5.44
N PRO A 96 8.91 13.79 6.38
CA PRO A 96 9.86 12.70 6.16
C PRO A 96 9.24 11.47 5.48
N ALA A 97 10.10 10.58 4.96
CA ALA A 97 9.73 9.31 4.35
C ALA A 97 8.93 8.42 5.34
N LEU A 98 7.99 7.64 4.82
CA LEU A 98 7.13 6.77 5.64
C LEU A 98 7.93 5.70 6.37
N SER A 99 8.94 5.12 5.72
CA SER A 99 9.87 4.17 6.36
C SER A 99 10.60 4.77 7.55
N SER A 100 11.00 6.05 7.46
CA SER A 100 11.67 6.76 8.57
C SER A 100 10.74 6.95 9.77
N LEU A 101 9.45 7.19 9.54
CA LEU A 101 8.44 7.27 10.60
C LEU A 101 8.26 5.92 11.28
N ILE A 102 8.12 4.85 10.50
CA ILE A 102 7.98 3.48 11.02
C ILE A 102 9.23 3.08 11.80
N HIS A 103 10.42 3.37 11.26
CA HIS A 103 11.69 3.12 11.91
C HIS A 103 11.75 3.79 13.29
N LYS A 104 11.40 5.08 13.36
CA LYS A 104 11.35 5.84 14.63
C LYS A 104 10.30 5.27 15.58
N ASN A 105 9.08 5.00 15.11
CA ASN A 105 7.96 4.52 15.94
C ASN A 105 8.29 3.19 16.62
N LEU A 106 9.05 2.34 15.96
CA LEU A 106 9.41 1.01 16.46
C LEU A 106 10.78 0.95 17.15
N GLY A 107 11.55 2.03 17.09
CA GLY A 107 12.91 2.06 17.61
C GLY A 107 13.78 0.97 16.98
N LEU A 108 13.81 0.94 15.62
CA LEU A 108 14.63 -0.01 14.89
C LEU A 108 16.11 0.35 14.98
N SER A 109 16.97 -0.61 14.65
CA SER A 109 18.43 -0.42 14.64
C SER A 109 18.85 0.64 13.63
N GLU A 110 19.81 1.49 13.96
CA GLU A 110 20.43 2.46 13.03
C GLU A 110 21.08 1.79 11.81
N LYS A 111 21.31 0.49 11.88
CA LYS A 111 21.82 -0.31 10.74
C LYS A 111 20.75 -0.69 9.74
N THR A 112 19.45 -0.55 10.09
CA THR A 112 18.35 -0.90 9.21
C THR A 112 18.24 0.10 8.05
N LEU A 113 18.42 -0.36 6.83
CA LEU A 113 18.25 0.44 5.63
C LEU A 113 16.75 0.70 5.40
N CYS A 114 16.39 1.94 5.07
CA CYS A 114 15.02 2.37 4.87
C CYS A 114 14.80 2.83 3.42
N PHE A 115 13.78 2.27 2.77
CA PHE A 115 13.39 2.63 1.40
C PHE A 115 11.89 2.86 1.31
N ASP A 116 11.50 3.93 0.61
CA ASP A 116 10.13 4.22 0.26
C ASP A 116 9.93 4.20 -1.25
N ASN A 117 8.82 3.63 -1.67
CA ASN A 117 8.40 3.66 -3.06
C ASN A 117 6.92 4.02 -3.16
N ILE A 118 6.63 4.92 -4.09
CA ILE A 118 5.26 5.30 -4.43
C ILE A 118 4.88 4.52 -5.68
N ALA A 119 3.99 3.53 -5.51
CA ALA A 119 3.48 2.76 -6.63
C ALA A 119 2.04 2.33 -6.39
N PHE A 120 1.29 2.25 -7.49
CA PHE A 120 -0.06 1.70 -7.51
C PHE A 120 -0.06 0.17 -7.55
N CYS A 121 -1.02 -0.41 -8.27
CA CYS A 121 -1.24 -1.85 -8.38
C CYS A 121 0.02 -2.69 -8.67
N PRO A 122 0.96 -2.28 -9.54
CA PRO A 122 2.18 -3.05 -9.78
C PRO A 122 3.20 -2.97 -8.63
N GLY A 123 2.98 -2.10 -7.62
CA GLY A 123 3.91 -1.86 -6.52
C GLY A 123 4.27 -3.11 -5.75
N PHE A 124 3.33 -4.02 -5.55
CA PHE A 124 3.60 -5.29 -4.87
C PHE A 124 4.67 -6.13 -5.60
N LEU A 125 4.50 -6.35 -6.90
CA LEU A 125 5.48 -7.14 -7.67
C LEU A 125 6.80 -6.41 -7.85
N GLN A 126 6.77 -5.09 -8.00
CA GLN A 126 7.99 -4.27 -8.06
C GLN A 126 8.75 -4.31 -6.73
N GLY A 127 8.05 -4.22 -5.61
CA GLY A 127 8.65 -4.32 -4.28
C GLY A 127 9.22 -5.70 -4.00
N LEU A 128 8.53 -6.76 -4.40
CA LEU A 128 9.02 -8.12 -4.26
C LEU A 128 10.30 -8.33 -5.12
N MET A 129 10.30 -7.84 -6.35
CA MET A 129 11.47 -7.87 -7.22
C MET A 129 12.65 -7.10 -6.61
N GLN A 130 12.41 -5.90 -6.07
CA GLN A 130 13.43 -5.11 -5.40
C GLN A 130 13.96 -5.81 -4.15
N ALA A 131 13.09 -6.39 -3.33
CA ALA A 131 13.49 -7.14 -2.14
C ALA A 131 14.37 -8.35 -2.49
N PHE A 132 14.00 -9.12 -3.52
CA PHE A 132 14.83 -10.24 -3.99
C PHE A 132 16.18 -9.76 -4.49
N SER A 133 16.24 -8.66 -5.24
CA SER A 133 17.51 -8.08 -5.70
C SER A 133 18.39 -7.62 -4.53
N LEU A 134 17.80 -7.08 -3.47
CA LEU A 134 18.52 -6.69 -2.26
C LEU A 134 19.04 -7.91 -1.49
N LEU A 135 18.24 -8.98 -1.39
CA LEU A 135 18.66 -10.22 -0.73
C LEU A 135 19.79 -10.95 -1.46
N ASP A 136 20.02 -10.69 -2.74
CA ASP A 136 21.19 -11.18 -3.45
C ASP A 136 22.51 -10.56 -2.92
N ASN A 137 22.44 -9.42 -2.21
CA ASN A 137 23.60 -8.85 -1.52
C ASN A 137 24.00 -9.70 -0.30
N GLU A 138 25.29 -9.93 -0.10
CA GLU A 138 25.81 -10.81 0.96
C GLU A 138 25.47 -10.34 2.37
N ASN A 139 25.39 -9.04 2.57
CA ASN A 139 25.17 -8.41 3.88
C ASN A 139 23.69 -8.31 4.25
N ILE A 140 22.76 -8.58 3.34
CA ILE A 140 21.32 -8.47 3.59
C ILE A 140 20.72 -9.88 3.74
N LYS A 141 20.10 -10.13 4.88
CA LYS A 141 19.53 -11.44 5.24
C LYS A 141 18.01 -11.39 5.44
N LYS A 142 17.50 -10.29 6.01
CA LYS A 142 16.08 -10.14 6.37
C LYS A 142 15.53 -8.80 5.91
N ILE A 143 14.43 -8.84 5.20
CA ILE A 143 13.70 -7.66 4.70
C ILE A 143 12.26 -7.70 5.18
N ALA A 144 11.81 -6.62 5.81
CA ALA A 144 10.40 -6.36 6.01
C ALA A 144 9.87 -5.54 4.81
N PHE A 145 9.17 -6.21 3.91
CA PHE A 145 8.48 -5.57 2.80
C PHE A 145 7.06 -5.21 3.22
N ILE A 146 6.77 -3.92 3.30
CA ILE A 146 5.51 -3.36 3.78
C ILE A 146 4.72 -2.77 2.61
N CYS A 147 3.46 -3.19 2.48
CA CYS A 147 2.47 -2.53 1.65
C CYS A 147 1.40 -1.94 2.55
N VAL A 148 1.21 -0.63 2.51
CA VAL A 148 0.21 0.07 3.33
C VAL A 148 -0.57 1.08 2.52
N SER A 149 -1.87 1.16 2.81
CA SER A 149 -2.78 2.10 2.15
C SER A 149 -3.85 2.59 3.13
N VAL A 150 -3.99 3.92 3.24
CA VAL A 150 -5.05 4.60 4.01
C VAL A 150 -5.82 5.51 3.04
N LYS A 151 -6.48 4.88 2.06
CA LYS A 151 -7.18 5.58 0.97
C LYS A 151 -8.44 6.29 1.44
N SER A 152 -9.07 5.81 2.53
CA SER A 152 -10.28 6.43 3.05
C SER A 152 -10.15 7.92 3.33
N LYS A 153 -8.94 8.38 3.65
CA LYS A 153 -8.63 9.81 3.91
C LYS A 153 -8.37 10.62 2.64
N LYS A 154 -8.19 9.95 1.51
CA LYS A 154 -7.85 10.58 0.22
C LYS A 154 -8.98 10.51 -0.80
N ILE A 155 -9.95 9.61 -0.60
CA ILE A 155 -11.11 9.44 -1.46
C ILE A 155 -12.29 10.20 -0.86
N PRO A 156 -12.85 11.19 -1.56
CA PRO A 156 -14.02 11.90 -1.06
C PRO A 156 -15.25 10.98 -1.06
N LYS A 157 -16.08 11.05 -0.01
CA LYS A 157 -17.33 10.27 0.10
C LYS A 157 -18.31 10.47 -1.07
N LYS A 158 -18.19 11.61 -1.78
CA LYS A 158 -19.00 11.88 -2.99
C LYS A 158 -18.67 10.95 -4.15
N ASP A 159 -17.42 10.44 -4.24
CA ASP A 159 -17.04 9.37 -5.17
C ASP A 159 -17.38 8.02 -4.54
N LYS A 160 -18.67 7.71 -4.56
CA LYS A 160 -19.26 6.57 -3.86
C LYS A 160 -18.66 5.23 -4.30
N ILE A 161 -18.42 5.06 -5.59
CA ILE A 161 -17.91 3.80 -6.14
C ILE A 161 -16.49 3.55 -5.64
N THR A 162 -15.60 4.53 -5.79
CA THR A 162 -14.21 4.40 -5.34
C THR A 162 -14.14 4.30 -3.83
N TYR A 163 -14.93 5.10 -3.10
CA TYR A 163 -14.95 5.08 -1.63
C TYR A 163 -15.38 3.71 -1.08
N LEU A 164 -16.49 3.15 -1.57
CA LEU A 164 -17.05 1.89 -1.08
C LEU A 164 -16.25 0.65 -1.52
N SER A 165 -15.49 0.74 -2.61
CA SER A 165 -14.66 -0.36 -3.11
C SER A 165 -13.23 -0.37 -2.55
N ASN A 166 -12.88 0.55 -1.65
CA ASN A 166 -11.56 0.62 -1.05
C ASN A 166 -11.60 0.35 0.45
N SER A 167 -10.52 -0.24 0.96
CA SER A 167 -10.27 -0.47 2.38
C SER A 167 -8.89 0.06 2.76
N ASP A 168 -8.76 0.49 4.01
CA ASP A 168 -7.48 0.78 4.62
C ASP A 168 -6.87 -0.50 5.18
N SER A 169 -5.59 -0.68 4.98
CA SER A 169 -4.86 -1.86 5.48
C SER A 169 -3.35 -1.64 5.46
N ALA A 170 -2.66 -2.46 6.24
CA ALA A 170 -1.23 -2.64 6.12
C ALA A 170 -0.90 -4.13 6.11
N SER A 171 0.06 -4.52 5.29
CA SER A 171 0.64 -5.86 5.28
C SER A 171 2.15 -5.78 5.33
N VAL A 172 2.76 -6.72 6.03
CA VAL A 172 4.21 -6.92 6.08
C VAL A 172 4.50 -8.33 5.61
N ILE A 173 5.41 -8.44 4.66
CA ILE A 173 5.97 -9.70 4.21
C ILE A 173 7.40 -9.76 4.70
N LEU A 174 7.69 -10.69 5.60
CA LEU A 174 9.05 -10.98 6.03
C LEU A 174 9.71 -11.88 5.00
N LEU A 175 10.72 -11.33 4.34
CA LEU A 175 11.55 -12.05 3.39
C LEU A 175 12.90 -12.37 4.03
N GLU A 176 13.38 -13.58 3.76
CA GLU A 176 14.60 -14.10 4.31
C GLU A 176 15.49 -14.69 3.22
N LYS A 177 16.78 -14.37 3.29
CA LYS A 177 17.77 -14.90 2.35
C LYS A 177 17.75 -16.41 2.37
N SER A 178 17.79 -17.00 1.18
CA SER A 178 17.93 -18.44 0.99
C SER A 178 19.24 -18.77 0.27
N ASN A 179 19.82 -19.88 0.63
CA ASN A 179 20.99 -20.44 -0.04
C ASN A 179 20.64 -21.42 -1.17
N THR A 180 19.37 -21.43 -1.59
CA THR A 180 18.94 -22.31 -2.69
C THR A 180 19.62 -21.93 -4.01
N LYS A 181 19.82 -22.94 -4.87
CA LYS A 181 20.25 -22.74 -6.26
C LYS A 181 19.08 -22.38 -7.19
N GLU A 182 17.87 -22.45 -6.70
CA GLU A 182 16.68 -22.11 -7.47
C GLU A 182 16.67 -20.63 -7.86
N LYS A 183 16.00 -20.33 -8.96
CA LYS A 183 15.90 -18.98 -9.50
C LYS A 183 14.45 -18.51 -9.53
N ALA A 184 14.27 -17.24 -9.14
CA ALA A 184 13.04 -16.51 -9.33
C ALA A 184 13.12 -15.71 -10.64
N PHE A 185 12.02 -15.68 -11.38
CA PHE A 185 11.92 -14.98 -12.65
C PHE A 185 10.90 -13.84 -12.51
N PHE A 186 11.36 -12.62 -12.79
CA PHE A 186 10.50 -11.44 -12.85
C PHE A 186 10.47 -10.91 -14.28
N SER A 187 9.27 -10.64 -14.77
CA SER A 187 9.07 -10.03 -16.09
C SER A 187 8.23 -8.78 -15.95
N GLN A 188 8.72 -7.68 -16.54
CA GLN A 188 7.98 -6.42 -16.58
C GLN A 188 7.87 -5.89 -17.99
N LYS A 189 6.66 -5.53 -18.40
CA LYS A 189 6.36 -4.75 -19.60
C LYS A 189 5.69 -3.45 -19.17
N ILE A 190 6.19 -2.35 -19.72
CA ILE A 190 5.60 -1.03 -19.50
C ILE A 190 4.93 -0.59 -20.79
N PHE A 191 3.65 -0.26 -20.71
CA PHE A 191 2.89 0.31 -21.80
C PHE A 191 2.73 1.80 -21.54
N SER A 192 3.48 2.63 -22.28
CA SER A 192 3.42 4.09 -22.16
C SER A 192 2.24 4.67 -22.95
N LYS A 193 1.01 4.29 -22.59
CA LYS A 193 -0.13 5.11 -22.94
C LYS A 193 -0.34 6.12 -21.83
N LEU A 194 0.01 7.38 -22.06
CA LEU A 194 -0.34 8.46 -21.15
C LEU A 194 -1.86 8.47 -20.98
N ALA A 195 -2.30 8.27 -19.76
CA ALA A 195 -3.66 8.61 -19.40
C ALA A 195 -3.79 10.13 -19.58
N THR A 196 -4.71 10.55 -20.44
CA THR A 196 -5.04 11.96 -20.58
C THR A 196 -5.86 12.40 -19.37
N GLU A 197 -5.93 13.73 -19.11
CA GLU A 197 -6.80 14.29 -18.08
C GLU A 197 -8.27 13.87 -18.23
N GLU A 198 -8.68 13.52 -19.46
CA GLU A 198 -10.01 13.00 -19.78
C GLU A 198 -10.22 11.56 -19.29
N THR A 199 -9.16 10.73 -19.29
CA THR A 199 -9.22 9.33 -18.85
C THR A 199 -8.96 9.17 -17.37
N PHE A 200 -8.16 10.07 -16.78
CA PHE A 200 -7.90 10.13 -15.35
C PHE A 200 -7.95 11.58 -14.91
N PRO A 201 -9.09 12.13 -14.53
CA PRO A 201 -9.20 13.46 -13.94
C PRO A 201 -8.59 13.43 -12.54
N LEU A 202 -7.29 13.14 -12.48
CA LEU A 202 -6.59 12.98 -11.23
C LEU A 202 -5.89 14.29 -10.88
N THR A 203 -6.29 14.83 -9.78
CA THR A 203 -5.49 15.79 -9.04
C THR A 203 -4.06 15.29 -8.76
N CYS A 204 -3.77 13.99 -8.93
CA CYS A 204 -2.42 13.44 -8.84
C CYS A 204 -1.49 13.83 -10.02
N PHE A 205 -2.02 14.36 -11.12
CA PHE A 205 -1.22 14.96 -12.20
C PHE A 205 -0.92 16.46 -12.01
N LYS A 206 -1.32 17.05 -10.88
CA LYS A 206 -0.84 18.39 -10.55
C LYS A 206 0.68 18.39 -10.53
N LYS A 207 1.27 19.29 -11.31
CA LYS A 207 2.73 19.47 -11.34
C LYS A 207 3.23 19.77 -9.95
N ALA A 208 4.44 19.33 -9.64
CA ALA A 208 5.06 19.53 -8.33
C ALA A 208 5.16 21.00 -7.88
N ASN A 209 4.90 21.96 -8.75
CA ASN A 209 4.91 23.40 -8.46
C ASN A 209 3.61 23.92 -7.81
N ASP A 210 2.53 23.13 -7.77
CA ASP A 210 1.26 23.52 -7.16
C ASP A 210 1.16 23.07 -5.68
N PHE A 211 2.27 23.13 -4.94
CA PHE A 211 2.35 22.67 -3.56
C PHE A 211 1.50 23.47 -2.56
N SER A 212 1.06 24.69 -2.90
CA SER A 212 0.26 25.52 -2.00
C SER A 212 -1.13 24.94 -1.66
N ASP A 213 -1.64 23.99 -2.48
CA ASP A 213 -2.95 23.36 -2.31
C ASP A 213 -2.88 21.85 -1.98
N MET A 214 -1.69 21.32 -1.69
CA MET A 214 -1.48 19.88 -1.53
C MET A 214 -2.25 19.27 -0.37
N ASP A 215 -2.49 19.99 0.71
CA ASP A 215 -3.20 19.48 1.88
C ASP A 215 -4.69 19.30 1.65
N LYS A 216 -5.26 20.01 0.67
CA LYS A 216 -6.70 19.97 0.41
C LYS A 216 -7.13 19.07 -0.75
N ASN A 217 -6.21 18.71 -1.66
CA ASN A 217 -6.57 18.17 -2.97
C ASN A 217 -5.86 16.88 -3.40
N LEU A 218 -5.07 16.22 -2.55
CA LEU A 218 -4.61 14.86 -2.82
C LEU A 218 -5.75 13.84 -2.63
N THR A 219 -6.88 14.12 -3.25
CA THR A 219 -8.02 13.22 -3.26
C THR A 219 -8.02 12.45 -4.57
N PHE A 220 -8.14 11.11 -4.49
CA PHE A 220 -8.39 10.29 -5.65
C PHE A 220 -9.88 10.28 -5.92
N SER A 221 -10.30 10.80 -7.05
CA SER A 221 -11.66 10.62 -7.50
C SER A 221 -11.68 10.09 -8.93
N HIS A 222 -12.40 9.02 -9.13
CA HIS A 222 -12.78 8.54 -10.46
C HIS A 222 -14.13 9.15 -10.85
N LEU A 223 -14.25 10.47 -10.73
CA LEU A 223 -15.49 11.19 -11.06
C LEU A 223 -15.78 11.24 -12.57
N ASN A 224 -15.12 10.44 -13.38
CA ASN A 224 -15.41 10.43 -14.79
C ASN A 224 -16.63 9.52 -15.07
N GLU A 225 -17.76 10.15 -15.36
CA GLU A 225 -18.98 9.46 -15.81
C GLU A 225 -18.81 8.75 -17.17
N ASN A 226 -17.68 8.95 -17.84
CA ASN A 226 -17.36 8.48 -19.18
C ASN A 226 -16.41 7.27 -19.21
N PHE A 227 -16.29 6.49 -18.16
CA PHE A 227 -15.60 5.21 -18.27
C PHE A 227 -16.40 4.30 -19.20
N PRO A 228 -15.83 3.84 -20.31
CA PRO A 228 -16.52 2.86 -21.16
C PRO A 228 -16.80 1.60 -20.33
N ARG A 229 -18.03 1.15 -20.40
CA ARG A 229 -18.56 -0.07 -19.77
C ARG A 229 -17.94 -1.32 -20.35
#